data_6ec3d541d433b45597d2822016cb5f64
#
_entry.id   6ec3d541d433b45597d2822016cb5f64
#
_cell.length_a   1.000
_cell.length_b   1.000
_cell.length_c   1.000
_cell.angle_alpha   90.00
_cell.angle_beta   90.00
_cell.angle_gamma   90.00
#
_symmetry.space_group_name_H-M   'P 1'
#
loop_
_entity.id
_entity.type
_entity.pdbx_description
1 polymer ?
#
loop_
_entity_poly.entity_id
_entity_poly.type
_entity_poly.pdbx_seq_one_letter_code
_entity_poly.pdbx_strand_id
1 'polypeptide(L)'
;MDKIIREILDKEKNRQRDNIELIASENYVSNDILELQGSIFTNKYAEGYPRKRYYGGCENVDDIENLAIEYVCKLFNVKYANVQPHSGSQANMAVYRALLNHGDKIMGLNLSHGGHLTHGHKLNFSGIDYEVVSYNVDNYREV
;
A
#
# COMPACT_ATOMS: atom_id res chain seq x y z
N MET A 1 -18.49 3.61 -21.67
CA MET A 1 -17.13 4.17 -21.47
C MET A 1 -16.86 5.11 -22.64
N ASP A 2 -16.38 6.30 -22.34
CA ASP A 2 -15.98 7.30 -23.34
C ASP A 2 -14.94 6.74 -24.32
N LYS A 3 -15.01 7.13 -25.59
CA LYS A 3 -14.10 6.66 -26.64
C LYS A 3 -12.65 7.03 -26.35
N ILE A 4 -12.43 8.24 -25.85
CA ILE A 4 -11.08 8.75 -25.51
C ILE A 4 -10.48 7.90 -24.37
N ILE A 5 -11.28 7.58 -23.34
CA ILE A 5 -10.83 6.74 -22.21
C ILE A 5 -10.45 5.34 -22.70
N ARG A 6 -11.24 4.77 -23.61
CA ARG A 6 -10.94 3.45 -24.19
C ARG A 6 -9.63 3.47 -24.98
N GLU A 7 -9.43 4.47 -25.81
CA GLU A 7 -8.18 4.63 -26.57
C GLU A 7 -6.94 4.78 -25.66
N ILE A 8 -7.08 5.48 -24.53
CA ILE A 8 -6.00 5.60 -23.53
C ILE A 8 -5.71 4.25 -22.86
N LEU A 9 -6.75 3.52 -22.46
CA LEU A 9 -6.60 2.18 -21.88
C LEU A 9 -5.94 1.20 -22.85
N ASP A 10 -6.32 1.23 -24.12
CA ASP A 10 -5.72 0.36 -25.14
C ASP A 10 -4.24 0.71 -25.38
N LYS A 11 -3.89 2.00 -25.36
CA LYS A 11 -2.48 2.44 -25.44
C LYS A 11 -1.67 1.93 -24.25
N GLU A 12 -2.19 2.06 -23.02
CA GLU A 12 -1.50 1.57 -21.83
C GLU A 12 -1.37 0.04 -21.82
N LYS A 13 -2.41 -0.68 -22.22
CA LYS A 13 -2.36 -2.13 -22.38
C LYS A 13 -1.27 -2.58 -23.36
N ASN A 14 -1.13 -1.87 -24.50
CA ASN A 14 -0.09 -2.14 -25.46
C ASN A 14 1.30 -1.80 -24.89
N ARG A 15 1.43 -0.66 -24.18
CA ARG A 15 2.69 -0.31 -23.52
C ARG A 15 3.15 -1.40 -22.57
N GLN A 16 2.27 -1.89 -21.70
CA GLN A 16 2.60 -2.95 -20.74
C GLN A 16 2.98 -4.27 -21.42
N ARG A 17 2.34 -4.60 -22.54
CA ARG A 17 2.66 -5.82 -23.31
C ARG A 17 4.01 -5.71 -24.04
N ASP A 18 4.31 -4.54 -24.59
CA ASP A 18 5.41 -4.34 -25.54
C ASP A 18 6.71 -3.84 -24.89
N ASN A 19 6.67 -3.50 -23.57
CA ASN A 19 7.84 -3.02 -22.84
C ASN A 19 8.17 -3.93 -21.66
N ILE A 20 9.44 -3.97 -21.33
CA ILE A 20 9.92 -4.63 -20.11
C ILE A 20 9.93 -3.59 -18.99
N GLU A 21 9.16 -3.82 -17.92
CA GLU A 21 9.13 -2.95 -16.76
C GLU A 21 10.28 -3.32 -15.81
N LEU A 22 11.13 -2.32 -15.48
CA LEU A 22 12.29 -2.49 -14.61
C LEU A 22 12.13 -1.81 -13.26
N ILE A 23 10.94 -1.28 -12.94
CA ILE A 23 10.65 -0.72 -11.63
C ILE A 23 10.32 -1.88 -10.68
N ALA A 24 11.22 -2.17 -9.75
CA ALA A 24 11.13 -3.35 -8.86
C ALA A 24 9.87 -3.39 -7.98
N SER A 25 9.22 -2.26 -7.74
CA SER A 25 7.99 -2.15 -6.96
C SER A 25 6.71 -2.32 -7.78
N GLU A 26 6.79 -2.43 -9.11
CA GLU A 26 5.64 -2.71 -9.95
C GLU A 26 5.39 -4.21 -10.10
N ASN A 27 4.12 -4.57 -10.28
CA ASN A 27 3.71 -5.95 -10.49
C ASN A 27 2.50 -6.02 -11.44
N TYR A 28 2.46 -7.06 -12.27
CA TYR A 28 1.30 -7.37 -13.10
C TYR A 28 0.34 -8.24 -12.29
N VAL A 29 -0.83 -7.70 -12.01
CA VAL A 29 -1.88 -8.41 -11.26
C VAL A 29 -2.67 -9.34 -12.18
N SER A 30 -3.30 -10.37 -11.60
CA SER A 30 -4.20 -11.26 -12.32
C SER A 30 -5.49 -10.55 -12.77
N ASN A 31 -6.19 -11.15 -13.72
CA ASN A 31 -7.50 -10.64 -14.16
C ASN A 31 -8.51 -10.58 -13.01
N ASP A 32 -8.46 -11.53 -12.08
CA ASP A 32 -9.35 -11.55 -10.92
C ASP A 32 -9.15 -10.32 -10.04
N ILE A 33 -7.89 -9.88 -9.85
CA ILE A 33 -7.59 -8.66 -9.11
C ILE A 33 -8.12 -7.42 -9.84
N LEU A 34 -7.97 -7.35 -11.17
CA LEU A 34 -8.52 -6.25 -11.98
C LEU A 34 -10.05 -6.20 -11.89
N GLU A 35 -10.72 -7.36 -11.91
CA GLU A 35 -12.18 -7.46 -11.76
C GLU A 35 -12.63 -7.01 -10.37
N LEU A 36 -11.97 -7.48 -9.31
CA LEU A 36 -12.28 -7.11 -7.94
C LEU A 36 -12.05 -5.62 -7.67
N GLN A 37 -10.99 -5.03 -8.21
CA GLN A 37 -10.67 -3.61 -8.06
C GLN A 37 -11.77 -2.70 -8.63
N GLY A 38 -12.42 -3.11 -9.73
CA GLY A 38 -13.53 -2.39 -10.35
C GLY A 38 -14.92 -2.95 -10.03
N SER A 39 -15.05 -3.76 -8.99
CA SER A 39 -16.30 -4.45 -8.65
C SER A 39 -17.34 -3.54 -8.00
N ILE A 40 -18.53 -4.10 -7.78
CA ILE A 40 -19.66 -3.41 -7.12
C ILE A 40 -19.34 -2.95 -5.68
N PHE A 41 -18.32 -3.52 -5.03
CA PHE A 41 -17.86 -3.06 -3.72
C PHE A 41 -17.43 -1.60 -3.71
N THR A 42 -17.02 -1.05 -4.86
CA THR A 42 -16.72 0.37 -5.04
C THR A 42 -17.89 1.30 -4.66
N ASN A 43 -19.13 0.81 -4.75
CA ASN A 43 -20.33 1.60 -4.43
C ASN A 43 -20.61 1.67 -2.93
N LYS A 44 -19.98 0.83 -2.10
CA LYS A 44 -20.35 0.70 -0.70
C LYS A 44 -19.50 1.56 0.22
N TYR A 45 -20.14 2.45 0.95
CA TYR A 45 -19.52 3.17 2.06
C TYR A 45 -19.52 2.30 3.31
N ALA A 46 -18.32 1.87 3.76
CA ALA A 46 -18.14 0.88 4.81
C ALA A 46 -17.17 1.33 5.90
N GLU A 47 -17.34 2.56 6.37
CA GLU A 47 -16.52 3.12 7.45
C GLU A 47 -16.65 2.28 8.73
N GLY A 48 -15.54 2.07 9.43
CA GLY A 48 -15.42 1.23 10.61
C GLY A 48 -14.74 -0.10 10.30
N TYR A 49 -14.94 -1.08 11.18
CA TYR A 49 -14.36 -2.42 11.08
C TYR A 49 -15.46 -3.49 10.97
N PRO A 50 -15.16 -4.72 10.57
CA PRO A 50 -16.12 -5.80 10.53
C PRO A 50 -16.93 -5.90 11.82
N ARG A 51 -18.25 -5.95 11.69
CA ARG A 51 -19.25 -5.95 12.78
C ARG A 51 -19.27 -4.69 13.67
N LYS A 52 -18.51 -3.66 13.30
CA LYS A 52 -18.45 -2.36 13.99
C LYS A 52 -18.49 -1.23 12.96
N ARG A 53 -19.43 -1.29 12.02
CA ARG A 53 -19.65 -0.28 10.99
C ARG A 53 -20.53 0.85 11.49
N TYR A 54 -20.33 2.03 10.92
CA TYR A 54 -21.19 3.18 11.20
C TYR A 54 -22.49 3.15 10.40
N TYR A 55 -22.55 2.34 9.32
CA TYR A 55 -23.69 2.27 8.40
C TYR A 55 -24.14 0.83 8.19
N GLY A 56 -25.42 0.66 7.83
CA GLY A 56 -26.01 -0.64 7.50
C GLY A 56 -25.60 -1.16 6.11
N GLY A 57 -25.91 -2.43 5.85
CA GLY A 57 -25.66 -3.09 4.56
C GLY A 57 -24.20 -3.41 4.29
N CYS A 58 -23.42 -3.63 5.34
CA CYS A 58 -21.98 -3.92 5.25
C CYS A 58 -21.64 -5.40 5.41
N GLU A 59 -22.60 -6.29 5.46
CA GLU A 59 -22.41 -7.72 5.75
C GLU A 59 -21.42 -8.36 4.78
N ASN A 60 -21.60 -8.13 3.48
CA ASN A 60 -20.71 -8.67 2.44
C ASN A 60 -19.31 -8.01 2.47
N VAL A 61 -19.23 -6.73 2.89
CA VAL A 61 -17.94 -6.05 3.08
C VAL A 61 -17.22 -6.61 4.29
N ASP A 62 -17.94 -6.94 5.36
CA ASP A 62 -17.38 -7.62 6.53
C ASP A 62 -16.80 -8.98 6.15
N ASP A 63 -17.51 -9.74 5.34
CA ASP A 63 -17.07 -11.08 4.91
C ASP A 63 -15.80 -11.00 4.07
N ILE A 64 -15.75 -10.12 3.07
CA ILE A 64 -14.55 -10.01 2.22
C ILE A 64 -13.35 -9.41 2.98
N GLU A 65 -13.57 -8.47 3.89
CA GLU A 65 -12.49 -7.92 4.72
C GLU A 65 -11.94 -8.96 5.69
N ASN A 66 -12.81 -9.75 6.35
CA ASN A 66 -12.39 -10.85 7.21
C ASN A 66 -11.61 -11.92 6.45
N LEU A 67 -12.04 -12.27 5.24
CA LEU A 67 -11.34 -13.21 4.37
C LEU A 67 -9.95 -12.69 3.99
N ALA A 68 -9.84 -11.41 3.65
CA ALA A 68 -8.56 -10.77 3.36
C ALA A 68 -7.61 -10.79 4.57
N ILE A 69 -8.12 -10.48 5.77
CA ILE A 69 -7.35 -10.56 7.02
C ILE A 69 -6.85 -12.00 7.25
N GLU A 70 -7.73 -12.99 7.08
CA GLU A 70 -7.37 -14.40 7.24
C GLU A 70 -6.24 -14.80 6.28
N TYR A 71 -6.34 -14.42 5.00
CA TYR A 71 -5.32 -14.74 4.00
C TYR A 71 -3.98 -14.07 4.28
N VAL A 72 -3.99 -12.81 4.68
CA VAL A 72 -2.77 -12.08 5.07
C VAL A 72 -2.14 -12.74 6.30
N CYS A 73 -2.96 -13.07 7.31
CA CYS A 73 -2.46 -13.76 8.51
C CYS A 73 -1.82 -15.11 8.19
N LYS A 74 -2.41 -15.89 7.29
CA LYS A 74 -1.83 -17.16 6.83
C LYS A 74 -0.55 -16.96 6.02
N LEU A 75 -0.57 -16.03 5.08
CA LEU A 75 0.56 -15.76 4.18
C LEU A 75 1.82 -15.33 4.94
N PHE A 76 1.67 -14.46 5.93
CA PHE A 76 2.78 -13.91 6.72
C PHE A 76 3.00 -14.63 8.04
N ASN A 77 2.20 -15.67 8.35
CA ASN A 77 2.26 -16.40 9.62
C ASN A 77 2.17 -15.48 10.85
N VAL A 78 1.21 -14.55 10.84
CA VAL A 78 0.98 -13.58 11.91
C VAL A 78 -0.41 -13.76 12.52
N LYS A 79 -0.60 -13.26 13.74
CA LYS A 79 -1.88 -13.38 14.46
C LYS A 79 -2.90 -12.31 14.06
N TYR A 80 -2.44 -11.16 13.62
CA TYR A 80 -3.28 -9.99 13.35
C TYR A 80 -2.83 -9.31 12.08
N ALA A 81 -3.78 -8.79 11.33
CA ALA A 81 -3.54 -7.97 10.16
C ALA A 81 -4.59 -6.86 10.06
N ASN A 82 -4.21 -5.74 9.48
CA ASN A 82 -5.13 -4.69 9.05
C ASN A 82 -4.98 -4.51 7.54
N VAL A 83 -6.07 -4.71 6.80
CA VAL A 83 -6.10 -4.67 5.33
C VAL A 83 -6.75 -3.40 4.79
N GLN A 84 -7.08 -2.44 5.65
CA GLN A 84 -7.74 -1.20 5.24
C GLN A 84 -6.83 -0.12 4.62
N PRO A 85 -5.50 -0.05 4.88
CA PRO A 85 -4.68 0.96 4.24
C PRO A 85 -4.77 0.87 2.71
N HIS A 86 -5.00 2.02 2.07
CA HIS A 86 -5.12 2.09 0.61
C HIS A 86 -3.77 2.11 -0.12
N SER A 87 -2.67 2.22 0.61
CA SER A 87 -1.31 2.28 0.06
C SER A 87 -0.27 1.87 1.10
N GLY A 88 0.92 1.49 0.64
CA GLY A 88 2.06 1.27 1.53
C GLY A 88 2.44 2.50 2.35
N SER A 89 2.30 3.70 1.80
CA SER A 89 2.53 4.95 2.53
C SER A 89 1.56 5.13 3.69
N GLN A 90 0.27 4.84 3.48
CA GLN A 90 -0.72 4.90 4.56
C GLN A 90 -0.47 3.81 5.62
N ALA A 91 -0.09 2.60 5.20
CA ALA A 91 0.25 1.53 6.12
C ALA A 91 1.44 1.91 7.01
N ASN A 92 2.51 2.46 6.44
CA ASN A 92 3.66 2.95 7.18
C ASN A 92 3.29 4.10 8.13
N MET A 93 2.47 5.05 7.66
CA MET A 93 1.98 6.14 8.53
C MET A 93 1.19 5.60 9.72
N ALA A 94 0.33 4.61 9.50
CA ALA A 94 -0.45 3.99 10.58
C ALA A 94 0.47 3.36 11.65
N VAL A 95 1.54 2.67 11.24
CA VAL A 95 2.54 2.10 12.15
C VAL A 95 3.24 3.18 12.96
N TYR A 96 3.73 4.24 12.31
CA TYR A 96 4.39 5.33 13.02
C TYR A 96 3.45 6.01 14.03
N ARG A 97 2.21 6.31 13.62
CA ARG A 97 1.22 6.95 14.51
C ARG A 97 0.79 6.06 15.68
N ALA A 98 0.86 4.74 15.52
CA ALA A 98 0.54 3.81 16.61
C ALA A 98 1.68 3.64 17.63
N LEU A 99 2.93 3.81 17.21
CA LEU A 99 4.11 3.49 18.00
C LEU A 99 4.89 4.70 18.48
N LEU A 100 4.75 5.86 17.84
CA LEU A 100 5.60 7.02 18.04
C LEU A 100 4.79 8.28 18.33
N ASN A 101 5.40 9.21 19.04
CA ASN A 101 4.94 10.58 19.18
C ASN A 101 5.62 11.47 18.13
N HIS A 102 4.99 12.62 17.83
CA HIS A 102 5.61 13.63 16.98
C HIS A 102 6.97 14.07 17.58
N GLY A 103 8.00 14.10 16.75
CA GLY A 103 9.36 14.43 17.15
C GLY A 103 10.21 13.25 17.65
N ASP A 104 9.64 12.05 17.79
CA ASP A 104 10.41 10.87 18.12
C ASP A 104 11.42 10.55 17.01
N LYS A 105 12.48 9.82 17.39
CA LYS A 105 13.58 9.49 16.46
C LYS A 105 13.29 8.21 15.69
N ILE A 106 13.48 8.27 14.38
CA ILE A 106 13.42 7.11 13.49
C ILE A 106 14.75 6.92 12.75
N MET A 107 15.06 5.68 12.40
CA MET A 107 16.21 5.36 11.57
C MET A 107 15.73 4.74 10.25
N GLY A 108 16.25 5.25 9.12
CA GLY A 108 15.88 4.78 7.78
C GLY A 108 17.05 4.74 6.82
N LEU A 109 16.97 3.83 5.83
CA LEU A 109 17.92 3.79 4.73
C LEU A 109 17.76 5.05 3.87
N ASN A 110 18.89 5.68 3.53
CA ASN A 110 18.90 6.86 2.67
C ASN A 110 18.27 6.54 1.30
N LEU A 111 17.45 7.46 0.78
CA LEU A 111 16.76 7.30 -0.50
C LEU A 111 17.73 7.00 -1.66
N SER A 112 18.89 7.66 -1.70
CA SER A 112 19.93 7.45 -2.71
C SER A 112 20.61 6.07 -2.63
N HIS A 113 20.41 5.34 -1.55
CA HIS A 113 20.92 3.99 -1.32
C HIS A 113 19.81 2.93 -1.38
N GLY A 114 18.64 3.26 -1.92
CA GLY A 114 17.52 2.33 -2.07
C GLY A 114 16.45 2.42 -0.97
N GLY A 115 16.52 3.43 -0.11
CA GLY A 115 15.48 3.71 0.89
C GLY A 115 14.13 4.12 0.27
N HIS A 116 13.07 4.00 1.04
CA HIS A 116 11.73 4.43 0.62
C HIS A 116 11.43 5.85 1.14
N LEU A 117 10.62 6.61 0.40
CA LEU A 117 10.21 7.97 0.80
C LEU A 117 9.60 8.01 2.21
N THR A 118 8.79 7.02 2.57
CA THR A 118 8.13 6.94 3.88
C THR A 118 9.05 6.54 5.04
N HIS A 119 10.34 6.38 4.80
CA HIS A 119 11.34 6.06 5.83
C HIS A 119 12.22 7.26 6.17
N GLY A 120 11.62 8.44 6.27
CA GLY A 120 12.29 9.64 6.75
C GLY A 120 12.74 10.63 5.68
N HIS A 121 12.25 10.52 4.42
CA HIS A 121 12.57 11.52 3.43
C HIS A 121 11.95 12.89 3.80
N LYS A 122 12.74 13.96 3.73
CA LYS A 122 12.37 15.33 4.18
C LYS A 122 11.09 15.91 3.58
N LEU A 123 10.64 15.44 2.44
CA LEU A 123 9.39 15.86 1.79
C LEU A 123 8.20 14.95 2.12
N ASN A 124 8.42 13.91 2.89
CA ASN A 124 7.39 12.95 3.29
C ASN A 124 6.96 13.21 4.74
N PHE A 125 5.74 12.78 5.12
CA PHE A 125 5.27 12.89 6.49
C PHE A 125 6.29 12.37 7.51
N SER A 126 7.01 11.28 7.19
CA SER A 126 7.98 10.66 8.08
C SER A 126 9.21 11.54 8.34
N GLY A 127 9.62 12.36 7.38
CA GLY A 127 10.72 13.31 7.56
C GLY A 127 10.27 14.66 8.10
N ILE A 128 8.96 14.95 8.09
CA ILE A 128 8.38 16.18 8.65
C ILE A 128 8.03 15.99 10.12
N ASP A 129 7.45 14.84 10.47
CA ASP A 129 6.89 14.57 11.79
C ASP A 129 7.92 14.01 12.79
N TYR A 130 9.04 13.46 12.31
CA TYR A 130 10.01 12.73 13.14
C TYR A 130 11.44 13.22 12.94
N GLU A 131 12.29 13.02 13.97
CA GLU A 131 13.74 13.23 13.86
C GLU A 131 14.37 12.03 13.13
N VAL A 132 15.00 12.29 11.97
CA VAL A 132 15.47 11.21 11.09
C VAL A 132 16.98 11.02 11.21
N VAL A 133 17.39 9.78 11.50
CA VAL A 133 18.77 9.31 11.37
C VAL A 133 18.86 8.42 10.14
N SER A 134 19.56 8.88 9.11
CA SER A 134 19.75 8.09 7.90
C SER A 134 21.00 7.22 8.02
N TYR A 135 20.92 5.97 7.53
CA TYR A 135 22.06 5.13 7.30
C TYR A 135 22.25 4.83 5.81
N ASN A 136 23.45 4.43 5.44
CA ASN A 136 23.83 4.17 4.05
C ASN A 136 24.33 2.74 3.89
N VAL A 137 24.31 2.24 2.65
CA VAL A 137 24.99 1.00 2.29
C VAL A 137 26.51 1.26 2.30
N ASP A 138 27.26 0.36 2.90
CA ASP A 138 28.74 0.41 2.91
C ASP A 138 29.27 0.02 1.53
N ASN A 139 29.99 0.93 0.88
CA ASN A 139 30.57 0.69 -0.45
C ASN A 139 31.71 -0.34 -0.47
N TYR A 140 32.16 -0.83 0.69
CA TYR A 140 33.27 -1.77 0.82
C TYR A 140 32.84 -3.23 1.06
N ARG A 141 31.53 -3.48 1.16
CA ARG A 141 30.99 -4.83 1.31
C ARG A 141 29.97 -5.10 0.21
N GLU A 142 30.46 -5.43 -0.98
CA GLU A 142 29.68 -6.24 -1.91
C GLU A 142 29.53 -7.63 -1.29
N VAL A 143 28.30 -8.01 -0.94
CA VAL A 143 27.98 -9.35 -0.49
C VAL A 143 27.64 -10.20 -1.70
#